data_e40918480c58286175b0c6409c7081d3
#
_entry.id   e40918480c58286175b0c6409c7081d3
#
_cell.length_a   1.000
_cell.length_b   1.000
_cell.length_c   1.000
_cell.angle_alpha   90.00
_cell.angle_beta   90.00
_cell.angle_gamma   90.00
#
_symmetry.space_group_name_H-M   'P 1'
#
loop_
_entity.id
_entity.type
_entity.pdbx_description
1 polymer ?
#
loop_
_entity_poly.entity_id
_entity_poly.type
_entity_poly.pdbx_seq_one_letter_code
_entity_poly.pdbx_strand_id
1 'polypeptide(L)'
;MLAYRPRGATEATRLRSSSLGGFAAAGVAAKAQALPLLIALLVAAPAFAQAPPPPPHDMQAMPDQQEYPRLKISGFGDLNFATTKHPEGPRGFVEGQLALHMASQLSSRVTFFGEISFTPRGDAGTGSPATSGFNVEVERMVVRFDRNDRLKVSFGRYHTPVNYWNTAFHHGQWLQTTIARPELIQFGGRFLPVHFVGALVEGAVPARGWNLNYKAGVGNGRGPVLSRAGDAGDVNGKRSWLVNAYSKPDALFGLEFGGALYVDTITMPGAREFGERIVSAYAAWQKEEPELIAEFAAVRHQENGSGTDSWSRAFYVQAAWRLPPLERAFKPYYRFEHVGIDEADEVFAPLPELDMSIVGLRYDVSLHAAAKAEYRTWTRGDGSVRNHGGFFQVCFTF
;
A
#
# COMPACT_ATOMS: atom_id res chain seq x y z
N MET A 1 -28.47 -54.92 -19.85
CA MET A 1 -29.84 -54.90 -19.33
C MET A 1 -29.88 -54.01 -18.11
N LEU A 2 -30.79 -53.06 -18.08
CA LEU A 2 -31.14 -52.07 -17.06
C LEU A 2 -30.19 -50.86 -16.87
N ALA A 3 -30.67 -49.80 -17.48
CA ALA A 3 -30.24 -48.40 -17.35
C ALA A 3 -30.60 -47.85 -15.96
N TYR A 4 -29.71 -47.03 -15.39
CA TYR A 4 -30.05 -46.14 -14.28
C TYR A 4 -29.90 -44.70 -14.76
N ARG A 5 -31.02 -43.93 -14.76
CA ARG A 5 -31.09 -42.50 -14.97
C ARG A 5 -31.03 -41.79 -13.62
N PRO A 6 -30.25 -40.72 -13.45
CA PRO A 6 -30.49 -39.81 -12.37
C PRO A 6 -31.42 -38.67 -12.81
N ARG A 7 -32.42 -38.38 -11.98
CA ARG A 7 -33.31 -37.23 -12.09
C ARG A 7 -32.58 -35.98 -11.56
N GLY A 8 -32.75 -34.90 -12.29
CA GLY A 8 -32.30 -33.58 -11.95
C GLY A 8 -33.12 -32.91 -10.83
N ALA A 9 -32.50 -31.94 -10.22
CA ALA A 9 -33.20 -30.83 -9.56
C ALA A 9 -32.40 -29.56 -9.80
N THR A 10 -32.94 -28.74 -10.66
CA THR A 10 -32.63 -27.34 -10.84
C THR A 10 -33.36 -26.53 -9.77
N GLU A 11 -32.64 -25.75 -9.00
CA GLU A 11 -33.25 -24.57 -8.37
C GLU A 11 -32.35 -23.36 -8.63
N ALA A 12 -32.80 -22.56 -9.61
CA ALA A 12 -32.23 -21.26 -9.90
C ALA A 12 -32.92 -20.23 -9.01
N THR A 13 -32.21 -19.71 -8.03
CA THR A 13 -32.67 -18.55 -7.26
C THR A 13 -32.43 -17.29 -8.08
N ARG A 14 -33.53 -16.73 -8.61
CA ARG A 14 -33.58 -15.40 -9.22
C ARG A 14 -33.36 -14.34 -8.15
N LEU A 15 -32.28 -13.62 -8.22
CA LEU A 15 -32.13 -12.34 -7.54
C LEU A 15 -32.82 -11.26 -8.37
N ARG A 16 -33.81 -10.63 -7.76
CA ARG A 16 -34.54 -9.49 -8.30
C ARG A 16 -33.64 -8.24 -8.27
N SER A 17 -33.47 -7.62 -9.40
CA SER A 17 -33.02 -6.25 -9.52
C SER A 17 -34.09 -5.31 -9.00
N SER A 18 -33.81 -4.54 -7.97
CA SER A 18 -34.57 -3.37 -7.59
C SER A 18 -33.85 -2.13 -8.10
N SER A 19 -34.48 -1.47 -9.04
CA SER A 19 -34.14 -0.13 -9.51
C SER A 19 -34.28 0.87 -8.34
N LEU A 20 -33.25 1.65 -8.07
CA LEU A 20 -33.35 2.83 -7.22
C LEU A 20 -32.94 4.07 -8.01
N GLY A 21 -33.88 4.97 -8.06
CA GLY A 21 -33.80 6.26 -8.69
C GLY A 21 -32.92 7.24 -7.89
N GLY A 22 -32.50 8.24 -8.62
CA GLY A 22 -31.50 9.23 -8.28
C GLY A 22 -31.72 10.02 -6.99
N PHE A 23 -30.62 10.36 -6.39
CA PHE A 23 -30.49 11.51 -5.48
C PHE A 23 -29.19 12.29 -5.74
N ALA A 24 -29.41 13.46 -6.08
CA ALA A 24 -28.82 14.78 -6.02
C ALA A 24 -27.32 14.97 -5.70
N ALA A 25 -26.71 15.71 -6.60
CA ALA A 25 -25.39 16.29 -6.66
C ALA A 25 -25.00 17.34 -5.57
N ALA A 26 -25.58 17.31 -4.39
CA ALA A 26 -25.36 18.35 -3.38
C ALA A 26 -24.22 18.07 -2.37
N GLY A 27 -23.66 16.85 -2.34
CA GLY A 27 -22.65 16.45 -1.34
C GLY A 27 -21.19 16.73 -1.70
N VAL A 28 -20.89 17.01 -2.95
CA VAL A 28 -19.50 17.05 -3.46
C VAL A 28 -18.79 18.39 -3.18
N ALA A 29 -19.53 19.48 -3.06
CA ALA A 29 -18.94 20.81 -2.90
C ALA A 29 -18.29 21.09 -1.52
N ALA A 30 -18.75 20.40 -0.47
CA ALA A 30 -18.22 20.62 0.88
C ALA A 30 -16.88 19.87 1.16
N LYS A 31 -16.57 18.84 0.37
CA LYS A 31 -15.38 18.00 0.59
C LYS A 31 -14.10 18.53 -0.05
N ALA A 32 -14.21 19.43 -1.03
CA ALA A 32 -13.05 19.99 -1.74
C ALA A 32 -12.34 21.13 -1.00
N GLN A 33 -12.94 21.66 0.08
CA GLN A 33 -12.39 22.84 0.80
C GLN A 33 -11.35 22.50 1.88
N ALA A 34 -11.17 21.21 2.24
CA ALA A 34 -10.22 20.82 3.27
C ALA A 34 -8.77 20.70 2.77
N LEU A 35 -8.55 20.56 1.47
CA LEU A 35 -7.22 20.34 0.89
C LEU A 35 -6.28 21.57 0.97
N PRO A 36 -6.73 22.82 0.75
CA PRO A 36 -5.85 24.00 0.83
C PRO A 36 -5.40 24.33 2.26
N LEU A 37 -6.15 23.94 3.29
CA LEU A 37 -5.81 24.24 4.68
C LEU A 37 -4.64 23.38 5.21
N LEU A 38 -4.43 22.19 4.65
CA LEU A 38 -3.38 21.26 5.10
C LEU A 38 -1.99 21.67 4.62
N ILE A 39 -1.89 22.30 3.45
CA ILE A 39 -0.62 22.80 2.89
C ILE A 39 -0.11 24.00 3.72
N ALA A 40 -1.00 24.76 4.33
CA ALA A 40 -0.65 25.94 5.15
C ALA A 40 -0.12 25.57 6.56
N LEU A 41 -0.45 24.37 7.07
CA LEU A 41 -0.02 23.90 8.41
C LEU A 41 1.37 23.21 8.40
N LEU A 42 1.95 22.95 7.24
CA LEU A 42 3.23 22.26 7.10
C LEU A 42 4.49 23.14 7.33
N VAL A 43 4.32 24.43 7.65
CA VAL A 43 5.43 25.41 7.60
C VAL A 43 6.21 25.57 8.92
N ALA A 44 5.83 24.96 10.02
CA ALA A 44 6.52 25.21 11.30
C ALA A 44 6.80 23.94 12.14
N ALA A 45 8.01 23.47 12.21
CA ALA A 45 8.78 22.97 13.36
C ALA A 45 9.91 21.96 13.04
N PRO A 46 11.00 21.92 13.83
CA PRO A 46 12.23 21.19 13.49
C PRO A 46 12.40 19.79 14.10
N ALA A 47 13.09 19.04 13.41
CA ALA A 47 13.91 17.80 13.41
C ALA A 47 14.02 16.83 14.61
N PHE A 48 14.11 15.52 14.38
CA PHE A 48 15.23 14.58 14.41
C PHE A 48 14.78 13.11 14.42
N ALA A 49 15.34 12.29 13.59
CA ALA A 49 15.89 10.96 13.90
C ALA A 49 16.70 10.45 12.69
N GLN A 50 18.00 10.65 12.75
CA GLN A 50 18.97 9.92 11.93
C GLN A 50 19.44 8.68 12.66
N ALA A 51 19.72 7.62 11.90
CA ALA A 51 20.59 6.55 12.37
C ALA A 51 21.92 7.16 12.87
N PRO A 52 22.53 6.62 13.94
CA PRO A 52 23.79 7.13 14.45
C PRO A 52 24.84 7.15 13.33
N PRO A 53 25.70 8.18 13.28
CA PRO A 53 26.80 8.22 12.34
C PRO A 53 27.70 7.00 12.56
N PRO A 54 28.32 6.45 11.51
CA PRO A 54 29.31 5.40 11.67
C PRO A 54 30.45 5.88 12.57
N PRO A 55 31.04 5.01 13.37
CA PRO A 55 32.16 5.38 14.25
C PRO A 55 33.34 5.94 13.44
N PRO A 56 34.13 6.85 13.99
CA PRO A 56 35.27 7.46 13.31
C PRO A 56 36.25 6.40 12.83
N HIS A 57 36.63 6.51 11.58
CA HIS A 57 37.63 5.66 10.96
C HIS A 57 39.04 6.05 11.49
N ASP A 58 39.52 5.34 12.47
CA ASP A 58 40.94 5.24 12.73
C ASP A 58 41.28 3.82 13.22
N MET A 59 41.49 2.95 12.24
CA MET A 59 42.50 1.90 12.24
C MET A 59 42.67 1.45 10.80
N GLN A 60 43.88 1.42 10.30
CA GLN A 60 44.27 0.74 9.07
C GLN A 60 43.93 -0.76 9.22
N ALA A 61 42.65 -1.06 9.04
CA ALA A 61 42.24 -2.42 8.77
C ALA A 61 42.76 -2.75 7.36
N MET A 62 43.52 -3.82 7.26
CA MET A 62 43.81 -4.46 5.99
C MET A 62 42.54 -4.49 5.13
N PRO A 63 42.59 -4.37 3.79
CA PRO A 63 41.43 -4.45 2.97
C PRO A 63 40.74 -5.78 3.28
N ASP A 64 39.67 -5.70 4.05
CA ASP A 64 38.83 -6.83 4.38
C ASP A 64 38.40 -7.40 3.03
N GLN A 65 38.85 -8.58 2.69
CA GLN A 65 38.40 -9.27 1.49
C GLN A 65 36.92 -9.51 1.72
N GLN A 66 36.09 -8.61 1.18
CA GLN A 66 34.65 -8.68 1.34
C GLN A 66 34.16 -9.97 0.71
N GLU A 67 33.93 -10.98 1.54
CA GLU A 67 33.35 -12.24 1.09
C GLU A 67 31.88 -12.01 0.72
N TYR A 68 31.52 -12.37 -0.50
CA TYR A 68 30.15 -12.40 -1.00
C TYR A 68 29.70 -13.85 -1.21
N PRO A 69 28.38 -14.14 -1.07
CA PRO A 69 27.27 -13.25 -0.70
C PRO A 69 27.15 -13.04 0.82
N ARG A 70 26.68 -11.83 1.22
CA ARG A 70 26.33 -11.53 2.62
C ARG A 70 24.81 -11.49 2.75
N LEU A 71 24.23 -12.41 3.47
CA LEU A 71 22.80 -12.50 3.70
C LEU A 71 22.43 -11.95 5.07
N LYS A 72 21.46 -11.02 5.09
CA LYS A 72 20.78 -10.54 6.29
C LYS A 72 19.31 -10.89 6.22
N ILE A 73 18.77 -11.47 7.29
CA ILE A 73 17.35 -11.77 7.44
C ILE A 73 16.81 -10.91 8.57
N SER A 74 15.64 -10.34 8.39
CA SER A 74 14.84 -9.66 9.41
C SER A 74 13.38 -10.01 9.19
N GLY A 75 12.53 -9.82 10.20
CA GLY A 75 11.14 -10.16 10.09
C GLY A 75 10.23 -9.23 10.87
N PHE A 76 8.96 -9.28 10.50
CA PHE A 76 7.87 -8.56 11.14
C PHE A 76 6.70 -9.51 11.38
N GLY A 77 6.04 -9.35 12.53
CA GLY A 77 4.84 -10.11 12.83
C GLY A 77 3.83 -9.28 13.59
N ASP A 78 2.55 -9.66 13.48
CA ASP A 78 1.48 -9.04 14.23
C ASP A 78 0.37 -10.02 14.61
N LEU A 79 -0.28 -9.71 15.73
CA LEU A 79 -1.47 -10.39 16.25
C LEU A 79 -2.54 -9.34 16.48
N ASN A 80 -3.76 -9.62 16.07
CA ASN A 80 -4.86 -8.67 16.05
C ASN A 80 -6.03 -9.16 16.89
N PHE A 81 -6.84 -8.21 17.36
CA PHE A 81 -8.15 -8.45 17.94
C PHE A 81 -9.11 -7.37 17.45
N ALA A 82 -10.32 -7.76 17.06
CA ALA A 82 -11.33 -6.83 16.55
C ALA A 82 -12.70 -7.04 17.20
N THR A 83 -13.40 -5.92 17.40
CA THR A 83 -14.78 -5.88 17.90
C THR A 83 -15.63 -5.06 16.93
N THR A 84 -15.98 -5.60 15.78
CA THR A 84 -16.86 -4.90 14.83
C THR A 84 -18.24 -5.53 14.83
N LYS A 85 -19.27 -4.69 14.63
CA LYS A 85 -20.65 -5.14 14.39
C LYS A 85 -20.94 -5.37 12.91
N HIS A 86 -20.04 -4.94 12.01
CA HIS A 86 -20.21 -5.16 10.58
C HIS A 86 -20.24 -6.67 10.27
N PRO A 87 -21.24 -7.17 9.51
CA PRO A 87 -21.43 -8.61 9.27
C PRO A 87 -20.20 -9.31 8.69
N GLU A 88 -19.49 -8.64 7.78
CA GLU A 88 -18.28 -9.13 7.10
C GLU A 88 -16.97 -8.72 7.78
N GLY A 89 -17.05 -7.98 8.89
CA GLY A 89 -15.87 -7.50 9.59
C GLY A 89 -15.23 -8.57 10.47
N PRO A 90 -13.92 -8.47 10.72
CA PRO A 90 -13.23 -9.40 11.61
C PRO A 90 -13.76 -9.30 13.04
N ARG A 91 -13.83 -10.43 13.74
CA ARG A 91 -14.28 -10.53 15.13
C ARG A 91 -13.37 -11.46 15.92
N GLY A 92 -13.02 -11.04 17.13
CA GLY A 92 -12.15 -11.82 18.01
C GLY A 92 -10.68 -11.74 17.61
N PHE A 93 -9.93 -12.75 17.99
CA PHE A 93 -8.50 -12.83 17.69
C PHE A 93 -8.27 -13.27 16.24
N VAL A 94 -7.36 -12.57 15.59
CA VAL A 94 -6.92 -12.86 14.22
C VAL A 94 -5.41 -12.87 14.24
N GLU A 95 -4.82 -13.98 13.83
CA GLU A 95 -3.41 -14.03 13.50
C GLU A 95 -3.17 -13.07 12.33
N GLY A 96 -2.20 -12.19 12.48
CA GLY A 96 -1.89 -11.21 11.45
C GLY A 96 -0.95 -11.77 10.39
N GLN A 97 0.04 -11.01 10.03
CA GLN A 97 1.01 -11.37 9.02
C GLN A 97 2.37 -11.64 9.65
N LEU A 98 3.06 -12.68 9.18
CA LEU A 98 4.51 -12.85 9.35
C LEU A 98 5.19 -12.55 8.03
N ALA A 99 6.07 -11.54 7.98
CA ALA A 99 6.86 -11.19 6.81
C ALA A 99 8.34 -11.39 7.08
N LEU A 100 9.05 -12.03 6.16
CA LEU A 100 10.49 -12.23 6.20
C LEU A 100 11.15 -11.41 5.10
N HIS A 101 12.10 -10.57 5.46
CA HIS A 101 12.94 -9.78 4.56
C HIS A 101 14.33 -10.43 4.47
N MET A 102 14.79 -10.64 3.25
CA MET A 102 16.10 -11.19 2.94
C MET A 102 16.87 -10.19 2.09
N ALA A 103 17.92 -9.63 2.61
CA ALA A 103 18.81 -8.74 1.87
C ALA A 103 20.17 -9.43 1.68
N SER A 104 20.64 -9.52 0.45
CA SER A 104 21.94 -10.11 0.15
C SER A 104 22.76 -9.22 -0.77
N GLN A 105 23.96 -8.92 -0.37
CA GLN A 105 24.95 -8.30 -1.24
C GLN A 105 25.67 -9.40 -2.02
N LEU A 106 25.44 -9.44 -3.35
CA LEU A 106 25.99 -10.46 -4.26
C LEU A 106 27.36 -10.06 -4.79
N SER A 107 27.63 -8.75 -4.86
CA SER A 107 28.94 -8.16 -5.21
C SER A 107 28.98 -6.72 -4.72
N SER A 108 30.10 -6.01 -4.95
CA SER A 108 30.22 -4.58 -4.58
C SER A 108 29.14 -3.67 -5.25
N ARG A 109 28.48 -4.14 -6.30
CA ARG A 109 27.48 -3.36 -7.07
C ARG A 109 26.16 -4.07 -7.29
N VAL A 110 26.05 -5.34 -6.89
CA VAL A 110 24.83 -6.12 -7.12
C VAL A 110 24.26 -6.53 -5.78
N THR A 111 22.99 -6.19 -5.58
CA THR A 111 22.22 -6.58 -4.38
C THR A 111 20.99 -7.38 -4.79
N PHE A 112 20.61 -8.33 -3.96
CA PHE A 112 19.36 -9.04 -4.01
C PHE A 112 18.51 -8.63 -2.81
N PHE A 113 17.22 -8.43 -3.03
CA PHE A 113 16.23 -8.28 -1.98
C PHE A 113 15.05 -9.21 -2.23
N GLY A 114 14.72 -10.03 -1.23
CA GLY A 114 13.57 -10.90 -1.21
C GLY A 114 12.66 -10.61 -0.03
N GLU A 115 11.36 -10.81 -0.22
CA GLU A 115 10.36 -10.71 0.82
C GLU A 115 9.32 -11.78 0.64
N ILE A 116 9.03 -12.51 1.72
CA ILE A 116 8.00 -13.55 1.76
C ILE A 116 7.03 -13.21 2.88
N SER A 117 5.74 -13.21 2.58
CA SER A 117 4.68 -13.02 3.55
C SER A 117 3.90 -14.32 3.78
N PHE A 118 3.49 -14.50 5.02
CA PHE A 118 2.59 -15.56 5.48
C PHE A 118 1.36 -14.90 6.09
N THR A 119 0.19 -15.15 5.53
CA THR A 119 -1.07 -14.61 6.04
C THR A 119 -2.06 -15.74 6.33
N PRO A 120 -2.84 -15.69 7.42
CA PRO A 120 -3.78 -16.75 7.76
C PRO A 120 -4.90 -16.83 6.71
N ARG A 121 -5.40 -18.05 6.49
CA ARG A 121 -6.48 -18.34 5.56
C ARG A 121 -7.73 -18.77 6.30
N GLY A 122 -8.86 -18.17 5.95
CA GLY A 122 -10.15 -18.56 6.50
C GLY A 122 -10.67 -19.91 5.99
N ASP A 123 -10.12 -20.41 4.88
CA ASP A 123 -10.46 -21.68 4.25
C ASP A 123 -9.45 -22.82 4.57
N ALA A 124 -8.58 -22.60 5.56
CA ALA A 124 -7.58 -23.61 5.96
C ALA A 124 -8.25 -24.92 6.39
N GLY A 125 -7.63 -26.04 5.98
CA GLY A 125 -8.14 -27.39 6.26
C GLY A 125 -9.29 -27.83 5.36
N THR A 126 -9.77 -27.00 4.43
CA THR A 126 -10.81 -27.35 3.46
C THR A 126 -10.23 -27.78 2.11
N GLY A 127 -11.06 -28.41 1.32
CA GLY A 127 -10.65 -28.91 0.00
C GLY A 127 -10.07 -30.32 0.02
N SER A 128 -9.64 -30.81 -1.15
CA SER A 128 -8.99 -32.12 -1.32
C SER A 128 -7.90 -32.01 -2.40
N PRO A 129 -6.61 -32.03 -2.03
CA PRO A 129 -6.09 -32.11 -0.66
C PRO A 129 -6.39 -30.86 0.16
N ALA A 130 -6.37 -30.99 1.50
CA ALA A 130 -6.55 -29.88 2.41
C ALA A 130 -5.47 -28.80 2.20
N THR A 131 -5.89 -27.53 2.23
CA THR A 131 -4.99 -26.39 2.11
C THR A 131 -4.26 -26.10 3.43
N SER A 132 -3.08 -25.47 3.36
CA SER A 132 -2.36 -25.01 4.55
C SER A 132 -3.14 -23.89 5.26
N GLY A 133 -2.84 -23.66 6.54
CA GLY A 133 -3.41 -22.56 7.33
C GLY A 133 -2.99 -21.17 6.87
N PHE A 134 -2.00 -21.07 5.97
CA PHE A 134 -1.41 -19.81 5.51
C PHE A 134 -1.42 -19.70 3.99
N ASN A 135 -1.65 -18.48 3.53
CA ASN A 135 -1.26 -18.07 2.21
C ASN A 135 0.21 -17.62 2.26
N VAL A 136 1.04 -18.16 1.37
CA VAL A 136 2.46 -17.80 1.26
C VAL A 136 2.66 -17.07 -0.05
N GLU A 137 3.17 -15.84 0.03
CA GLU A 137 3.38 -15.00 -1.15
C GLU A 137 4.82 -14.46 -1.19
N VAL A 138 5.44 -14.52 -2.36
CA VAL A 138 6.69 -13.81 -2.64
C VAL A 138 6.34 -12.39 -3.01
N GLU A 139 6.45 -11.49 -2.07
CA GLU A 139 6.04 -10.08 -2.21
C GLU A 139 7.05 -9.27 -3.01
N ARG A 140 8.33 -9.51 -2.77
CA ARG A 140 9.42 -8.91 -3.54
C ARG A 140 10.48 -9.96 -3.89
N MET A 141 10.98 -9.84 -5.10
CA MET A 141 12.15 -10.59 -5.57
C MET A 141 12.87 -9.68 -6.58
N VAL A 142 13.88 -8.97 -6.10
CA VAL A 142 14.54 -7.88 -6.84
C VAL A 142 16.03 -8.11 -6.87
N VAL A 143 16.61 -8.03 -8.05
CA VAL A 143 18.06 -7.89 -8.25
C VAL A 143 18.33 -6.47 -8.72
N ARG A 144 19.21 -5.75 -8.03
CA ARG A 144 19.56 -4.38 -8.34
C ARG A 144 21.06 -4.24 -8.60
N PHE A 145 21.37 -3.54 -9.69
CA PHE A 145 22.72 -3.10 -10.03
C PHE A 145 22.86 -1.60 -9.74
N ASP A 146 23.83 -1.24 -8.91
CA ASP A 146 24.15 0.13 -8.50
C ASP A 146 25.38 0.62 -9.30
N ARG A 147 25.15 1.47 -10.32
CA ARG A 147 26.24 2.11 -11.04
C ARG A 147 26.85 3.22 -10.20
N ASN A 148 26.01 4.06 -9.61
CA ASN A 148 26.28 5.15 -8.68
C ASN A 148 24.96 5.66 -8.09
N ASP A 149 24.98 6.71 -7.26
CA ASP A 149 23.78 7.27 -6.63
C ASP A 149 22.76 7.85 -7.64
N ARG A 150 23.21 8.21 -8.84
CA ARG A 150 22.38 8.80 -9.88
C ARG A 150 21.72 7.75 -10.80
N LEU A 151 22.25 6.53 -10.79
CA LEU A 151 21.77 5.47 -11.67
C LEU A 151 21.89 4.10 -10.99
N LYS A 152 20.74 3.54 -10.69
CA LYS A 152 20.55 2.17 -10.22
C LYS A 152 19.50 1.51 -11.11
N VAL A 153 19.71 0.25 -11.46
CA VAL A 153 18.81 -0.50 -12.33
C VAL A 153 18.40 -1.77 -11.61
N SER A 154 17.10 -2.02 -11.53
CA SER A 154 16.53 -3.17 -10.85
C SER A 154 15.68 -3.99 -11.81
N PHE A 155 15.64 -5.30 -11.61
CA PHE A 155 14.73 -6.23 -12.27
C PHE A 155 14.07 -7.11 -11.23
N GLY A 156 12.79 -7.39 -11.42
CA GLY A 156 12.05 -8.29 -10.55
C GLY A 156 10.66 -7.82 -10.21
N ARG A 157 10.12 -8.36 -9.10
CA ARG A 157 8.86 -7.96 -8.48
C ARG A 157 9.14 -7.03 -7.31
N TYR A 158 8.55 -5.86 -7.32
CA TYR A 158 8.73 -4.85 -6.27
C TYR A 158 7.42 -4.11 -5.98
N HIS A 159 7.37 -3.41 -4.85
CA HIS A 159 6.24 -2.56 -4.52
C HIS A 159 6.18 -1.39 -5.48
N THR A 160 5.05 -1.23 -6.16
CA THR A 160 4.85 -0.18 -7.16
C THR A 160 5.08 1.19 -6.52
N PRO A 161 6.03 2.00 -7.02
CA PRO A 161 6.31 3.31 -6.44
C PRO A 161 5.34 4.39 -6.94
N VAL A 162 4.03 4.12 -6.83
CA VAL A 162 2.96 5.07 -7.19
C VAL A 162 2.56 5.98 -6.02
N ASN A 163 2.92 5.59 -4.79
CA ASN A 163 2.62 6.36 -3.60
C ASN A 163 3.66 6.11 -2.50
N TYR A 164 3.62 6.91 -1.43
CA TYR A 164 4.58 6.82 -0.33
C TYR A 164 4.37 5.56 0.52
N TRP A 165 3.13 5.30 0.98
CA TRP A 165 2.83 4.19 1.88
C TRP A 165 3.32 2.85 1.36
N ASN A 166 3.06 2.56 0.09
CA ASN A 166 3.41 1.28 -0.52
C ASN A 166 4.91 0.99 -0.50
N THR A 167 5.73 2.01 -0.61
CA THR A 167 7.19 1.85 -0.59
C THR A 167 7.79 1.93 0.82
N ALA A 168 7.14 2.65 1.74
CA ALA A 168 7.66 2.88 3.09
C ALA A 168 7.22 1.82 4.11
N PHE A 169 5.98 1.30 4.01
CA PHE A 169 5.37 0.49 5.08
C PHE A 169 4.75 -0.83 4.62
N HIS A 170 4.88 -1.22 3.37
CA HIS A 170 4.10 -2.29 2.74
C HIS A 170 3.88 -3.52 3.63
N HIS A 171 4.94 -4.17 4.07
CA HIS A 171 4.90 -5.21 5.10
C HIS A 171 5.76 -4.78 6.29
N GLY A 172 5.18 -4.74 7.42
CA GLY A 172 5.86 -4.33 8.63
C GLY A 172 4.92 -3.47 9.48
N GLN A 173 3.94 -4.13 10.06
CA GLN A 173 3.00 -3.47 10.95
C GLN A 173 3.70 -2.69 12.08
N TRP A 174 4.89 -3.14 12.47
CA TRP A 174 5.71 -2.44 13.45
C TRP A 174 6.22 -1.09 12.93
N LEU A 175 6.52 -0.96 11.62
CA LEU A 175 7.03 0.28 11.01
C LEU A 175 5.99 1.41 10.98
N GLN A 176 4.73 1.06 10.76
CA GLN A 176 3.65 2.04 10.62
C GLN A 176 3.03 2.43 11.97
N THR A 177 2.55 3.65 12.07
CA THR A 177 1.90 4.17 13.28
C THR A 177 0.53 3.51 13.51
N THR A 178 -0.28 3.37 12.47
CA THR A 178 -1.66 2.86 12.51
C THR A 178 -1.72 1.33 12.45
N ILE A 179 -2.86 0.74 12.81
CA ILE A 179 -3.17 -0.67 12.51
C ILE A 179 -3.63 -0.78 11.07
N ALA A 180 -4.59 0.07 10.68
CA ALA A 180 -5.15 0.04 9.33
C ALA A 180 -4.14 0.50 8.28
N ARG A 181 -4.11 -0.23 7.17
CA ARG A 181 -3.51 0.23 5.91
C ARG A 181 -4.48 1.21 5.25
N PRO A 182 -4.01 2.29 4.58
CA PRO A 182 -4.91 3.18 3.84
C PRO A 182 -5.67 2.45 2.73
N GLU A 183 -6.97 2.75 2.58
CA GLU A 183 -7.84 2.04 1.63
C GLU A 183 -7.36 2.22 0.18
N LEU A 184 -6.82 3.39 -0.17
CA LEU A 184 -6.30 3.63 -1.52
C LEU A 184 -5.18 2.65 -1.92
N ILE A 185 -4.51 2.01 -0.97
CA ILE A 185 -3.40 1.07 -1.20
C ILE A 185 -3.57 -0.24 -0.41
N GLN A 186 -4.78 -0.72 -0.24
CA GLN A 186 -5.08 -1.97 0.44
C GLN A 186 -4.41 -3.18 -0.23
N PHE A 187 -4.17 -4.23 0.56
CA PHE A 187 -3.84 -5.55 0.03
C PHE A 187 -4.93 -5.99 -0.95
N GLY A 188 -4.48 -6.57 -2.05
CA GLY A 188 -5.36 -6.81 -3.16
C GLY A 188 -5.38 -5.69 -4.20
N GLY A 189 -4.69 -4.56 -3.95
CA GLY A 189 -4.28 -3.54 -4.93
C GLY A 189 -5.35 -3.08 -5.90
N ARG A 190 -6.61 -3.00 -5.44
CA ARG A 190 -7.72 -2.76 -6.35
C ARG A 190 -7.72 -1.34 -6.88
N PHE A 191 -7.52 -0.35 -6.01
CA PHE A 191 -7.48 1.05 -6.41
C PHE A 191 -6.12 1.41 -7.02
N LEU A 192 -5.02 1.20 -6.28
CA LEU A 192 -3.66 1.37 -6.79
C LEU A 192 -2.96 0.02 -6.96
N PRO A 193 -2.11 -0.16 -8.00
CA PRO A 193 -1.31 -1.37 -8.15
C PRO A 193 -0.30 -1.47 -7.00
N VAL A 194 -0.39 -2.53 -6.21
CA VAL A 194 0.50 -2.77 -5.05
C VAL A 194 1.86 -3.26 -5.51
N HIS A 195 1.88 -4.17 -6.48
CA HIS A 195 3.09 -4.79 -7.00
C HIS A 195 3.31 -4.46 -8.47
N PHE A 196 4.57 -4.51 -8.87
CA PHE A 196 5.02 -4.27 -10.23
C PHE A 196 6.11 -5.28 -10.60
N VAL A 197 5.94 -5.96 -11.71
CA VAL A 197 6.92 -6.94 -12.22
C VAL A 197 7.54 -6.39 -13.49
N GLY A 198 8.85 -6.10 -13.44
CA GLY A 198 9.51 -5.50 -14.60
C GLY A 198 10.91 -4.97 -14.29
N ALA A 199 11.28 -3.91 -15.00
CA ALA A 199 12.52 -3.17 -14.84
C ALA A 199 12.24 -1.78 -14.24
N LEU A 200 13.10 -1.34 -13.34
CA LEU A 200 13.07 -0.03 -12.70
C LEU A 200 14.44 0.62 -12.77
N VAL A 201 14.47 1.87 -13.15
CA VAL A 201 15.65 2.76 -13.04
C VAL A 201 15.35 3.79 -11.97
N GLU A 202 16.28 4.02 -11.06
CA GLU A 202 16.14 5.02 -10.01
C GLU A 202 17.45 5.76 -9.75
N GLY A 203 17.36 6.96 -9.19
CA GLY A 203 18.55 7.72 -8.83
C GLY A 203 18.24 9.07 -8.21
N ALA A 204 19.29 9.69 -7.69
CA ALA A 204 19.29 11.06 -7.17
C ALA A 204 19.75 12.05 -8.24
N VAL A 205 19.10 13.21 -8.30
CA VAL A 205 19.49 14.33 -9.15
C VAL A 205 20.05 15.44 -8.27
N PRO A 206 21.30 15.89 -8.47
CA PRO A 206 21.88 17.00 -7.73
C PRO A 206 21.06 18.28 -7.95
N ALA A 207 20.42 18.80 -6.92
CA ALA A 207 19.51 19.93 -7.01
C ALA A 207 19.63 20.87 -5.79
N ARG A 208 20.86 21.24 -5.40
CA ARG A 208 21.17 22.29 -4.40
C ARG A 208 20.20 22.34 -3.23
N GLY A 209 20.19 21.29 -2.38
CA GLY A 209 19.35 21.23 -1.16
C GLY A 209 17.91 20.78 -1.39
N TRP A 210 17.46 20.56 -2.63
CA TRP A 210 16.16 19.94 -2.90
C TRP A 210 16.20 18.41 -2.85
N ASN A 211 17.36 17.80 -3.02
CA ASN A 211 17.56 16.35 -2.99
C ASN A 211 16.50 15.62 -3.84
N LEU A 212 16.43 15.99 -5.11
CA LEU A 212 15.48 15.39 -6.04
C LEU A 212 15.86 13.94 -6.34
N ASN A 213 14.86 13.09 -6.41
CA ASN A 213 15.00 11.70 -6.76
C ASN A 213 13.98 11.32 -7.82
N TYR A 214 14.29 10.31 -8.62
CA TYR A 214 13.40 9.79 -9.64
C TYR A 214 13.36 8.27 -9.62
N LYS A 215 12.25 7.72 -10.11
CA LYS A 215 12.07 6.32 -10.47
C LYS A 215 11.32 6.26 -11.79
N ALA A 216 11.75 5.41 -12.70
CA ALA A 216 11.06 5.15 -13.96
C ALA A 216 11.06 3.65 -14.23
N GLY A 217 9.93 3.10 -14.60
CA GLY A 217 9.77 1.66 -14.75
C GLY A 217 8.94 1.27 -15.96
N VAL A 218 9.21 0.07 -16.46
CA VAL A 218 8.40 -0.63 -17.46
C VAL A 218 8.20 -2.07 -17.02
N GLY A 219 6.97 -2.57 -17.11
CA GLY A 219 6.68 -3.92 -16.65
C GLY A 219 5.34 -4.45 -17.10
N ASN A 220 4.97 -5.58 -16.51
CA ASN A 220 3.67 -6.16 -16.72
C ASN A 220 2.59 -5.31 -16.05
N GLY A 221 1.49 -5.11 -16.77
CA GLY A 221 0.34 -4.39 -16.26
C GLY A 221 -0.58 -5.23 -15.37
N ARG A 222 -1.63 -4.59 -14.89
CA ARG A 222 -2.73 -5.25 -14.20
C ARG A 222 -3.59 -6.03 -15.17
N GLY A 223 -4.00 -7.23 -14.79
CA GLY A 223 -4.95 -8.06 -15.54
C GLY A 223 -6.38 -7.87 -15.04
N PRO A 224 -7.30 -8.76 -15.44
CA PRO A 224 -8.70 -8.74 -14.99
C PRO A 224 -8.87 -8.92 -13.49
N VAL A 225 -7.88 -9.47 -12.82
CA VAL A 225 -7.77 -9.49 -11.35
C VAL A 225 -6.86 -8.34 -10.95
N LEU A 226 -7.45 -7.19 -10.62
CA LEU A 226 -6.73 -5.93 -10.34
C LEU A 226 -5.67 -6.04 -9.22
N SER A 227 -5.85 -6.99 -8.32
CA SER A 227 -4.92 -7.27 -7.22
C SER A 227 -3.66 -8.01 -7.65
N ARG A 228 -3.59 -8.49 -8.89
CA ARG A 228 -2.46 -9.26 -9.40
C ARG A 228 -1.59 -8.43 -10.33
N ALA A 229 -0.30 -8.50 -10.14
CA ALA A 229 0.70 -7.71 -10.87
C ALA A 229 1.23 -8.36 -12.15
N GLY A 230 0.53 -9.31 -12.73
CA GLY A 230 1.04 -10.05 -13.90
C GLY A 230 2.29 -10.89 -13.55
N ASP A 231 2.32 -11.53 -12.38
CA ASP A 231 3.48 -12.28 -11.87
C ASP A 231 3.90 -13.44 -12.79
N ALA A 232 2.95 -14.05 -13.46
CA ALA A 232 3.17 -15.15 -14.39
C ALA A 232 3.28 -14.69 -15.86
N GLY A 233 3.45 -13.41 -16.09
CA GLY A 233 3.52 -12.79 -17.41
C GLY A 233 2.41 -11.78 -17.64
N ASP A 234 2.48 -11.08 -18.76
CA ASP A 234 1.51 -10.09 -19.17
C ASP A 234 0.31 -10.76 -19.87
N VAL A 235 -0.89 -10.34 -19.50
CA VAL A 235 -2.14 -10.95 -20.03
C VAL A 235 -2.44 -10.50 -21.45
N ASN A 236 -2.11 -9.25 -21.82
CA ASN A 236 -2.52 -8.64 -23.09
C ASN A 236 -1.33 -8.24 -24.00
N GLY A 237 -0.10 -8.50 -23.59
CA GLY A 237 1.10 -8.12 -24.33
C GLY A 237 1.42 -6.62 -24.28
N LYS A 238 0.64 -5.80 -23.57
CA LYS A 238 0.86 -4.36 -23.40
C LYS A 238 1.58 -4.10 -22.09
N ARG A 239 2.59 -3.24 -22.14
CA ARG A 239 3.42 -2.95 -20.96
C ARG A 239 2.87 -1.74 -20.22
N SER A 240 2.91 -1.83 -18.89
CA SER A 240 2.71 -0.67 -18.04
C SER A 240 3.97 0.19 -17.94
N TRP A 241 3.78 1.48 -17.72
CA TRP A 241 4.84 2.47 -17.57
C TRP A 241 4.63 3.27 -16.30
N LEU A 242 5.71 3.58 -15.63
CA LEU A 242 5.70 4.30 -14.36
C LEU A 242 6.79 5.37 -14.37
N VAL A 243 6.44 6.57 -13.91
CA VAL A 243 7.40 7.61 -13.52
C VAL A 243 7.00 8.15 -12.16
N ASN A 244 7.96 8.25 -11.25
CA ASN A 244 7.81 8.86 -9.92
C ASN A 244 8.96 9.85 -9.73
N ALA A 245 8.66 11.02 -9.18
CA ALA A 245 9.65 12.00 -8.77
C ALA A 245 9.32 12.52 -7.36
N TYR A 246 10.34 12.66 -6.52
CA TYR A 246 10.16 13.15 -5.16
C TYR A 246 11.37 13.96 -4.69
N SER A 247 11.13 14.78 -3.67
CA SER A 247 12.11 15.65 -3.04
C SER A 247 12.19 15.40 -1.54
N LYS A 248 13.40 15.52 -0.99
CA LYS A 248 13.70 15.53 0.46
C LYS A 248 14.50 16.78 0.78
N PRO A 249 13.88 17.97 0.82
CA PRO A 249 14.60 19.23 0.94
C PRO A 249 15.35 19.37 2.26
N ASP A 250 16.61 19.79 2.22
CA ASP A 250 17.45 20.01 3.40
C ASP A 250 16.82 21.05 4.35
N ALA A 251 16.23 22.11 3.80
CA ALA A 251 15.61 23.18 4.59
C ALA A 251 14.38 22.70 5.40
N LEU A 252 13.75 21.60 4.99
CA LEU A 252 12.58 21.02 5.64
C LEU A 252 12.88 19.56 6.03
N PHE A 253 13.89 19.40 6.87
CA PHE A 253 14.36 18.09 7.30
C PHE A 253 13.22 17.18 7.79
N GLY A 254 13.19 15.95 7.30
CA GLY A 254 12.16 14.95 7.57
C GLY A 254 10.93 15.04 6.65
N LEU A 255 10.83 16.06 5.78
CA LEU A 255 9.81 16.13 4.74
C LEU A 255 10.26 15.37 3.50
N GLU A 256 9.39 14.52 3.00
CA GLU A 256 9.43 13.97 1.66
C GLU A 256 8.11 14.31 0.96
N PHE A 257 8.17 14.82 -0.25
CA PHE A 257 6.98 15.00 -1.09
C PHE A 257 7.27 14.62 -2.53
N GLY A 258 6.26 14.13 -3.21
CA GLY A 258 6.43 13.67 -4.57
C GLY A 258 5.11 13.31 -5.23
N GLY A 259 5.24 12.73 -6.42
CA GLY A 259 4.11 12.23 -7.18
C GLY A 259 4.54 11.24 -8.25
N ALA A 260 3.56 10.53 -8.79
CA ALA A 260 3.78 9.55 -9.82
C ALA A 260 2.73 9.62 -10.92
N LEU A 261 3.13 9.16 -12.10
CA LEU A 261 2.27 8.83 -13.22
C LEU A 261 2.47 7.35 -13.53
N TYR A 262 1.38 6.59 -13.57
CA TYR A 262 1.34 5.20 -14.02
C TYR A 262 0.37 5.09 -15.19
N VAL A 263 0.75 4.35 -16.22
CA VAL A 263 -0.06 4.13 -17.44
C VAL A 263 -0.08 2.65 -17.75
N ASP A 264 -1.26 2.11 -18.01
CA ASP A 264 -1.48 0.70 -18.28
C ASP A 264 -2.64 0.48 -19.26
N THR A 265 -2.82 -0.74 -19.68
CA THR A 265 -4.04 -1.22 -20.37
C THR A 265 -4.53 -2.46 -19.67
N ILE A 266 -5.72 -2.37 -19.09
CA ILE A 266 -6.36 -3.50 -18.39
C ILE A 266 -7.27 -4.23 -19.39
N THR A 267 -7.12 -5.56 -19.47
CA THR A 267 -8.05 -6.42 -20.23
C THR A 267 -9.01 -7.07 -19.26
N MET A 268 -10.29 -6.69 -19.34
CA MET A 268 -11.36 -7.23 -18.53
C MET A 268 -11.99 -8.48 -19.18
N PRO A 269 -12.82 -9.26 -18.47
CA PRO A 269 -13.54 -10.39 -19.03
C PRO A 269 -14.28 -10.01 -20.33
N GLY A 270 -14.26 -10.91 -21.33
CA GLY A 270 -14.82 -10.62 -22.65
C GLY A 270 -13.86 -9.86 -23.58
N ALA A 271 -12.57 -9.79 -23.22
CA ALA A 271 -11.52 -9.13 -24.00
C ALA A 271 -11.74 -7.62 -24.22
N ARG A 272 -12.54 -6.98 -23.35
CA ARG A 272 -12.69 -5.52 -23.34
C ARG A 272 -11.43 -4.90 -22.74
N GLU A 273 -10.91 -3.88 -23.38
CA GLU A 273 -9.68 -3.20 -22.94
C GLU A 273 -9.97 -1.79 -22.45
N PHE A 274 -9.37 -1.46 -21.32
CA PHE A 274 -9.45 -0.15 -20.71
C PHE A 274 -8.04 0.44 -20.55
N GLY A 275 -7.81 1.61 -21.15
CA GLY A 275 -6.62 2.41 -20.83
C GLY A 275 -6.72 2.95 -19.40
N GLU A 276 -5.74 2.66 -18.57
CA GLU A 276 -5.64 3.16 -17.20
C GLU A 276 -4.57 4.25 -17.12
N ARG A 277 -4.90 5.35 -16.42
CA ARG A 277 -3.92 6.37 -16.01
C ARG A 277 -4.10 6.69 -14.55
N ILE A 278 -3.03 6.58 -13.78
CA ILE A 278 -3.00 6.93 -12.36
C ILE A 278 -2.09 8.14 -12.20
N VAL A 279 -2.62 9.18 -11.58
CA VAL A 279 -1.84 10.33 -11.11
C VAL A 279 -1.93 10.34 -9.60
N SER A 280 -0.78 10.39 -8.93
CA SER A 280 -0.71 10.45 -7.48
C SER A 280 0.20 11.57 -7.00
N ALA A 281 -0.07 12.06 -5.79
CA ALA A 281 0.77 13.01 -5.09
C ALA A 281 0.78 12.67 -3.59
N TYR A 282 1.90 12.96 -2.94
CA TYR A 282 2.02 12.75 -1.50
C TYR A 282 2.92 13.77 -0.82
N ALA A 283 2.73 13.92 0.48
CA ALA A 283 3.65 14.58 1.39
C ALA A 283 3.71 13.78 2.69
N ALA A 284 4.91 13.46 3.12
CA ALA A 284 5.18 12.73 4.36
C ALA A 284 6.22 13.47 5.19
N TRP A 285 5.81 13.93 6.36
CA TRP A 285 6.72 14.52 7.34
C TRP A 285 6.88 13.53 8.49
N GLN A 286 8.00 12.82 8.46
CA GLN A 286 8.30 11.77 9.41
C GLN A 286 9.19 12.25 10.57
N LYS A 287 8.66 13.25 11.25
CA LYS A 287 9.16 13.62 12.56
C LYS A 287 8.12 13.14 13.57
N GLU A 288 8.53 12.43 14.53
CA GLU A 288 7.64 11.88 15.56
C GLU A 288 6.79 12.95 16.30
N GLU A 289 7.11 14.25 16.11
CA GLU A 289 6.51 15.42 16.77
C GLU A 289 6.39 16.63 15.83
N PRO A 290 5.51 16.61 14.85
CA PRO A 290 4.51 15.60 14.44
C PRO A 290 5.03 14.61 13.40
N GLU A 291 4.30 13.51 13.24
CA GLU A 291 4.24 12.75 11.99
C GLU A 291 3.01 13.21 11.21
N LEU A 292 3.19 13.63 9.97
CA LEU A 292 2.10 14.02 9.08
C LEU A 292 2.26 13.29 7.75
N ILE A 293 1.23 12.58 7.29
CA ILE A 293 1.22 11.91 6.00
C ILE A 293 -0.07 12.24 5.28
N ALA A 294 0.04 12.68 4.03
CA ALA A 294 -1.09 12.89 3.15
C ALA A 294 -0.79 12.31 1.78
N GLU A 295 -1.71 11.53 1.24
CA GLU A 295 -1.62 10.97 -0.10
C GLU A 295 -2.93 11.14 -0.85
N PHE A 296 -2.83 11.37 -2.14
CA PHE A 296 -3.93 11.48 -3.07
C PHE A 296 -3.63 10.66 -4.32
N ALA A 297 -4.66 10.04 -4.89
CA ALA A 297 -4.59 9.42 -6.20
C ALA A 297 -5.88 9.66 -6.99
N ALA A 298 -5.73 9.89 -8.28
CA ALA A 298 -6.80 9.90 -9.26
C ALA A 298 -6.53 8.83 -10.32
N VAL A 299 -7.50 8.00 -10.58
CA VAL A 299 -7.45 6.91 -11.56
C VAL A 299 -8.46 7.20 -12.65
N ARG A 300 -7.98 7.22 -13.88
CA ARG A 300 -8.80 7.34 -15.07
C ARG A 300 -8.87 6.00 -15.78
N HIS A 301 -10.07 5.56 -16.10
CA HIS A 301 -10.29 4.48 -17.04
C HIS A 301 -11.01 4.99 -18.31
N GLN A 302 -10.55 4.48 -19.45
CA GLN A 302 -11.15 4.78 -20.74
C GLN A 302 -11.23 3.49 -21.54
N GLU A 303 -12.46 3.07 -21.87
CA GLU A 303 -12.64 1.91 -22.73
C GLU A 303 -12.14 2.20 -24.13
N ASN A 304 -11.35 1.28 -24.68
CA ASN A 304 -10.86 1.37 -26.05
C ASN A 304 -12.02 1.28 -27.04
N GLY A 305 -12.19 2.34 -27.84
CA GLY A 305 -13.21 2.40 -28.91
C GLY A 305 -14.55 3.00 -28.50
N SER A 306 -14.88 3.14 -27.21
CA SER A 306 -16.16 3.74 -26.79
C SER A 306 -16.07 5.24 -26.54
N GLY A 307 -14.90 5.75 -26.20
CA GLY A 307 -14.69 7.14 -25.79
C GLY A 307 -15.26 7.48 -24.41
N THR A 308 -15.86 6.53 -23.69
CA THR A 308 -16.32 6.73 -22.31
C THR A 308 -15.12 6.90 -21.39
N ASP A 309 -15.18 7.88 -20.54
CA ASP A 309 -14.10 8.30 -19.66
C ASP A 309 -14.62 8.42 -18.22
N SER A 310 -13.96 7.77 -17.28
CA SER A 310 -14.33 7.78 -15.86
C SER A 310 -13.13 8.19 -14.99
N TRP A 311 -13.42 8.87 -13.87
CA TRP A 311 -12.40 9.33 -12.93
C TRP A 311 -12.77 8.99 -11.50
N SER A 312 -12.08 8.04 -10.93
CA SER A 312 -12.18 7.68 -9.51
C SER A 312 -11.05 8.31 -8.71
N ARG A 313 -11.31 8.73 -7.46
CA ARG A 313 -10.35 9.47 -6.63
C ARG A 313 -10.33 8.91 -5.22
N ALA A 314 -9.12 8.88 -4.64
CA ALA A 314 -8.96 8.51 -3.24
C ALA A 314 -7.89 9.38 -2.58
N PHE A 315 -8.04 9.62 -1.27
CA PHE A 315 -7.03 10.28 -0.47
C PHE A 315 -7.12 9.87 0.99
N TYR A 316 -6.03 10.05 1.70
CA TYR A 316 -6.05 10.05 3.16
C TYR A 316 -5.13 11.14 3.72
N VAL A 317 -5.41 11.50 4.97
CA VAL A 317 -4.58 12.39 5.78
C VAL A 317 -4.41 11.76 7.15
N GLN A 318 -3.17 11.65 7.61
CA GLN A 318 -2.81 11.12 8.91
C GLN A 318 -1.97 12.12 9.68
N ALA A 319 -2.26 12.27 10.95
CA ALA A 319 -1.46 13.02 11.90
C ALA A 319 -1.21 12.18 13.15
N ALA A 320 0.03 12.22 13.66
CA ALA A 320 0.38 11.56 14.90
C ALA A 320 1.40 12.41 15.67
N TRP A 321 1.42 12.26 16.99
CA TRP A 321 2.31 13.02 17.87
C TRP A 321 2.86 12.12 18.95
N ARG A 322 4.19 12.01 19.04
CA ARG A 322 4.83 11.26 20.12
C ARG A 322 4.88 12.13 21.38
N LEU A 323 4.39 11.60 22.49
CA LEU A 323 4.22 12.34 23.74
C LEU A 323 5.52 12.37 24.56
N PRO A 324 6.25 13.49 24.65
CA PRO A 324 7.51 13.59 25.41
C PRO A 324 7.37 13.28 26.90
N PRO A 325 6.28 13.72 27.60
CA PRO A 325 6.13 13.50 29.04
C PRO A 325 6.01 12.04 29.47
N LEU A 326 5.71 11.14 28.54
CA LEU A 326 5.52 9.70 28.79
C LEU A 326 6.69 8.88 28.20
N GLU A 327 7.91 9.33 28.40
CA GLU A 327 9.13 8.69 27.90
C GLU A 327 9.10 8.47 26.39
N ARG A 328 8.27 9.25 25.67
CA ARG A 328 8.03 9.13 24.23
C ARG A 328 7.46 7.76 23.80
N ALA A 329 6.96 6.95 24.73
CA ALA A 329 6.44 5.62 24.43
C ALA A 329 5.05 5.66 23.76
N PHE A 330 4.27 6.72 24.01
CA PHE A 330 2.91 6.86 23.51
C PHE A 330 2.82 7.80 22.32
N LYS A 331 2.04 7.40 21.30
CA LYS A 331 1.85 8.14 20.06
C LYS A 331 0.36 8.10 19.66
N PRO A 332 -0.49 9.03 20.13
CA PRO A 332 -1.83 9.21 19.62
C PRO A 332 -1.79 9.61 18.16
N TYR A 333 -2.83 9.21 17.40
CA TYR A 333 -2.97 9.53 15.99
C TYR A 333 -4.41 9.63 15.56
N TYR A 334 -4.60 10.34 14.44
CA TYR A 334 -5.84 10.43 13.70
C TYR A 334 -5.58 10.24 12.22
N ARG A 335 -6.47 9.52 11.52
CA ARG A 335 -6.49 9.42 10.06
C ARG A 335 -7.90 9.55 9.53
N PHE A 336 -8.05 10.32 8.47
CA PHE A 336 -9.25 10.38 7.65
C PHE A 336 -8.94 9.83 6.26
N GLU A 337 -9.85 9.02 5.72
CA GLU A 337 -9.75 8.43 4.39
C GLU A 337 -11.02 8.66 3.60
N HIS A 338 -10.86 8.85 2.29
CA HIS A 338 -11.95 8.95 1.33
C HIS A 338 -11.61 8.18 0.06
N VAL A 339 -12.56 7.39 -0.42
CA VAL A 339 -12.54 6.75 -1.74
C VAL A 339 -13.86 7.07 -2.43
N GLY A 340 -13.78 7.76 -3.55
CA GLY A 340 -14.91 8.05 -4.43
C GLY A 340 -14.71 7.33 -5.76
N ILE A 341 -15.68 6.51 -6.13
CA ILE A 341 -15.71 5.75 -7.38
C ILE A 341 -16.66 6.45 -8.34
N ASP A 342 -16.22 6.65 -9.58
CA ASP A 342 -17.07 7.19 -10.64
C ASP A 342 -18.13 6.13 -11.02
N GLU A 343 -19.40 6.50 -11.07
CA GLU A 343 -20.49 5.57 -11.41
C GLU A 343 -20.33 4.96 -12.81
N ALA A 344 -19.63 5.65 -13.70
CA ALA A 344 -19.32 5.16 -15.05
C ALA A 344 -18.07 4.26 -15.10
N ASP A 345 -17.37 4.07 -13.98
CA ASP A 345 -16.15 3.27 -13.93
C ASP A 345 -16.45 1.78 -13.83
N GLU A 346 -16.55 1.11 -14.95
CA GLU A 346 -16.82 -0.33 -15.00
C GLU A 346 -15.68 -1.18 -14.42
N VAL A 347 -14.45 -0.69 -14.45
CA VAL A 347 -13.29 -1.41 -13.89
C VAL A 347 -13.36 -1.40 -12.36
N PHE A 348 -13.80 -0.29 -11.78
CA PHE A 348 -13.93 -0.11 -10.34
C PHE A 348 -15.35 -0.33 -9.81
N ALA A 349 -16.33 -0.64 -10.65
CA ALA A 349 -17.71 -0.91 -10.23
C ALA A 349 -17.87 -1.86 -9.02
N PRO A 350 -17.00 -2.89 -8.84
CA PRO A 350 -17.06 -3.74 -7.64
C PRO A 350 -16.52 -3.09 -6.38
N LEU A 351 -15.85 -1.93 -6.47
CA LEU A 351 -15.25 -1.27 -5.30
C LEU A 351 -16.28 -0.38 -4.63
N PRO A 352 -16.43 -0.47 -3.29
CA PRO A 352 -17.31 0.44 -2.58
C PRO A 352 -16.64 1.79 -2.38
N GLU A 353 -17.41 2.86 -2.49
CA GLU A 353 -17.03 4.15 -1.94
C GLU A 353 -16.78 4.04 -0.43
N LEU A 354 -15.91 4.88 0.11
CA LEU A 354 -15.56 4.85 1.52
C LEU A 354 -15.35 6.26 2.06
N ASP A 355 -15.94 6.54 3.22
CA ASP A 355 -15.48 7.59 4.13
C ASP A 355 -15.14 6.94 5.48
N MET A 356 -13.92 7.11 5.97
CA MET A 356 -13.47 6.50 7.22
C MET A 356 -12.69 7.49 8.08
N SER A 357 -12.99 7.48 9.38
CA SER A 357 -12.22 8.17 10.41
C SER A 357 -11.65 7.16 11.40
N ILE A 358 -10.38 7.32 11.73
CA ILE A 358 -9.63 6.48 12.64
C ILE A 358 -9.03 7.35 13.73
N VAL A 359 -9.30 7.03 14.98
CA VAL A 359 -8.59 7.57 16.15
C VAL A 359 -7.85 6.41 16.80
N GLY A 360 -6.58 6.58 17.11
CA GLY A 360 -5.81 5.51 17.67
C GLY A 360 -4.67 5.97 18.59
N LEU A 361 -4.08 4.98 19.23
CA LEU A 361 -2.94 5.12 20.11
C LEU A 361 -1.95 3.98 19.83
N ARG A 362 -0.70 4.33 19.60
CA ARG A 362 0.44 3.39 19.60
C ARG A 362 1.19 3.54 20.91
N TYR A 363 1.55 2.40 21.49
CA TYR A 363 2.42 2.28 22.64
C TYR A 363 3.63 1.41 22.27
N ASP A 364 4.83 1.99 22.26
CA ASP A 364 6.06 1.27 22.02
C ASP A 364 6.51 0.57 23.32
N VAL A 365 6.26 -0.74 23.38
CA VAL A 365 6.63 -1.60 24.51
C VAL A 365 8.15 -1.75 24.61
N SER A 366 8.81 -1.80 23.47
CA SER A 366 10.26 -1.87 23.33
C SER A 366 10.69 -1.36 21.95
N LEU A 367 12.00 -1.36 21.69
CA LEU A 367 12.54 -1.07 20.35
C LEU A 367 12.07 -2.07 19.26
N HIS A 368 11.54 -3.22 19.68
CA HIS A 368 11.17 -4.29 18.74
C HIS A 368 9.70 -4.70 18.85
N ALA A 369 8.92 -4.09 19.74
CA ALA A 369 7.51 -4.43 19.94
C ALA A 369 6.66 -3.21 20.23
N ALA A 370 5.46 -3.17 19.65
CA ALA A 370 4.48 -2.12 19.92
C ALA A 370 3.07 -2.72 20.06
N ALA A 371 2.27 -2.11 20.94
CA ALA A 371 0.84 -2.33 21.06
C ALA A 371 0.09 -1.15 20.45
N LYS A 372 -1.03 -1.40 19.78
CA LYS A 372 -1.83 -0.37 19.15
C LYS A 372 -3.31 -0.61 19.43
N ALA A 373 -4.08 0.47 19.56
CA ALA A 373 -5.52 0.45 19.66
C ALA A 373 -6.12 1.49 18.71
N GLU A 374 -7.17 1.13 18.00
CA GLU A 374 -7.90 2.01 17.11
C GLU A 374 -9.41 1.92 17.36
N TYR A 375 -10.08 3.05 17.26
CA TYR A 375 -11.51 3.12 17.04
C TYR A 375 -11.75 3.69 15.64
N ARG A 376 -12.51 2.97 14.82
CA ARG A 376 -12.83 3.33 13.46
C ARG A 376 -14.31 3.56 13.28
N THR A 377 -14.67 4.58 12.52
CA THR A 377 -16.02 4.79 12.01
C THR A 377 -15.96 4.93 10.50
N TRP A 378 -16.83 4.24 9.77
CA TRP A 378 -16.82 4.28 8.32
C TRP A 378 -18.22 4.11 7.72
N THR A 379 -18.37 4.67 6.52
CA THR A 379 -19.50 4.39 5.62
C THR A 379 -18.95 3.79 4.34
N ARG A 380 -19.66 2.82 3.76
CA ARG A 380 -19.32 2.22 2.47
C ARG A 380 -20.52 2.27 1.53
N GLY A 381 -20.27 2.29 0.21
CA GLY A 381 -21.29 2.35 -0.81
C GLY A 381 -22.08 3.66 -0.76
N ASP A 382 -23.40 3.58 -0.74
CA ASP A 382 -24.30 4.74 -0.74
C ASP A 382 -24.22 5.63 0.53
N GLY A 383 -23.38 5.25 1.50
CA GLY A 383 -23.22 5.99 2.75
C GLY A 383 -24.39 5.89 3.72
N SER A 384 -25.39 5.05 3.42
CA SER A 384 -26.63 4.93 4.20
C SER A 384 -26.40 4.37 5.60
N VAL A 385 -25.38 3.51 5.79
CA VAL A 385 -25.08 2.86 7.07
C VAL A 385 -23.70 3.25 7.57
N ARG A 386 -23.64 3.88 8.74
CA ARG A 386 -22.40 4.14 9.45
C ARG A 386 -22.02 2.95 10.32
N ASN A 387 -20.87 2.37 10.05
CA ASN A 387 -20.28 1.29 10.82
C ASN A 387 -19.23 1.81 11.80
N HIS A 388 -18.94 1.02 12.84
CA HIS A 388 -17.85 1.32 13.77
C HIS A 388 -17.27 0.03 14.38
N GLY A 389 -16.05 0.14 14.91
CA GLY A 389 -15.39 -0.98 15.57
C GLY A 389 -14.15 -0.54 16.34
N GLY A 390 -13.78 -1.36 17.32
CA GLY A 390 -12.53 -1.30 18.05
C GLY A 390 -11.56 -2.33 17.50
N PHE A 391 -10.28 -1.96 17.36
CA PHE A 391 -9.23 -2.81 16.82
C PHE A 391 -8.01 -2.70 17.71
N PHE A 392 -7.36 -3.83 17.97
CA PHE A 392 -6.15 -3.92 18.78
C PHE A 392 -5.13 -4.75 18.04
N GLN A 393 -3.86 -4.39 18.20
CA GLN A 393 -2.75 -5.09 17.56
C GLN A 393 -1.54 -5.09 18.49
N VAL A 394 -0.87 -6.23 18.55
CA VAL A 394 0.52 -6.32 19.01
C VAL A 394 1.36 -6.64 17.78
N CYS A 395 2.39 -5.86 17.54
CA CYS A 395 3.30 -6.04 16.41
C CYS A 395 4.76 -5.99 16.88
N PHE A 396 5.62 -6.71 16.16
CA PHE A 396 7.03 -6.85 16.54
C PHE A 396 7.92 -7.02 15.30
N THR A 397 9.23 -6.83 15.52
CA THR A 397 10.29 -7.04 14.52
C THR A 397 11.48 -7.77 15.17
N PHE A 398 12.25 -8.51 14.39
CA PHE A 398 13.43 -9.26 14.80
C PHE A 398 14.49 -9.33 13.69
#